data_959a9461150097548d1adb6f1bf78901
#
_entry.id   959a9461150097548d1adb6f1bf78901
#
_cell.length_a   1.000
_cell.length_b   1.000
_cell.length_c   1.000
_cell.angle_alpha   90.00
_cell.angle_beta   90.00
_cell.angle_gamma   90.00
#
_symmetry.space_group_name_H-M   'P 1'
#
loop_
_entity.id
_entity.type
_entity.pdbx_description
1 polymer ?
#
loop_
_entity_poly.entity_id
_entity_poly.type
_entity_poly.pdbx_seq_one_letter_code
_entity_poly.pdbx_strand_id
1 'polypeptide(L)'
;MEITCIQNELLQSATYLFDGYLVDCGDSAKIINALDGKELKGIFLTHCHQDHIYGLEKVLTQFPHAKVYCSQKTWEGLKDDKLNLSYIIPEHSFCFRQDKNVVVLNEGCHTIDGMEVEVISTPGHSEDCLSFVINDKIFTGDSYIPFAKIFTKWPTSNKSLAFENEARLKEIAENRNLKVFPGHWTR
;
A
#
# COMPACT_ATOMS: atom_id res chain seq x y z
N MET A 1 -8.76 14.72 -8.92
CA MET A 1 -8.70 13.74 -7.82
C MET A 1 -8.16 14.42 -6.57
N GLU A 2 -8.99 14.61 -5.57
CA GLU A 2 -8.62 15.07 -4.23
C GLU A 2 -8.15 13.87 -3.41
N ILE A 3 -7.11 14.04 -2.58
CA ILE A 3 -6.57 12.97 -1.75
C ILE A 3 -6.65 13.38 -0.27
N THR A 4 -7.28 12.53 0.51
CA THR A 4 -7.22 12.61 1.98
C THR A 4 -6.12 11.69 2.47
N CYS A 5 -5.12 12.25 3.17
CA CYS A 5 -4.10 11.47 3.85
C CYS A 5 -4.57 11.15 5.27
N ILE A 6 -4.59 9.87 5.60
CA ILE A 6 -4.94 9.33 6.92
C ILE A 6 -3.65 8.84 7.57
N GLN A 7 -3.18 9.52 8.59
CA GLN A 7 -2.03 9.10 9.37
C GLN A 7 -2.44 7.99 10.34
N ASN A 8 -1.87 6.80 10.15
CA ASN A 8 -2.13 5.64 10.98
C ASN A 8 -1.37 5.71 12.31
N GLU A 9 -1.86 5.02 13.35
CA GLU A 9 -1.20 5.01 14.66
C GLU A 9 0.02 4.10 14.67
N LEU A 10 -0.09 2.93 14.03
CA LEU A 10 1.01 1.99 13.96
C LEU A 10 2.11 2.52 13.04
N LEU A 11 3.31 2.72 13.60
CA LEU A 11 4.52 3.23 12.94
C LEU A 11 4.30 4.51 12.13
N GLN A 12 3.17 5.19 12.30
CA GLN A 12 2.80 6.40 11.58
C GLN A 12 2.80 6.24 10.06
N SER A 13 2.44 5.06 9.58
CA SER A 13 2.22 4.81 8.16
C SER A 13 1.07 5.65 7.61
N ALA A 14 0.96 5.74 6.31
CA ALA A 14 -0.06 6.53 5.63
C ALA A 14 -1.05 5.64 4.87
N THR A 15 -2.33 5.95 5.01
CA THR A 15 -3.38 5.47 4.12
C THR A 15 -3.90 6.66 3.31
N TYR A 16 -4.10 6.50 2.01
CA TYR A 16 -4.61 7.54 1.13
C TYR A 16 -5.99 7.20 0.62
N LEU A 17 -6.94 8.08 0.84
CA LEU A 17 -8.33 7.95 0.35
C LEU A 17 -8.59 8.92 -0.81
N PHE A 18 -9.12 8.40 -1.92
CA PHE A 18 -9.55 9.18 -3.10
C PHE A 18 -10.65 8.45 -3.87
N ASP A 19 -11.66 9.14 -4.32
CA ASP A 19 -12.74 8.68 -5.23
C ASP A 19 -13.36 7.31 -4.85
N GLY A 20 -13.36 6.95 -3.54
CA GLY A 20 -13.82 5.66 -3.03
C GLY A 20 -12.77 4.54 -3.10
N TYR A 21 -11.50 4.86 -3.30
CA TYR A 21 -10.38 3.94 -3.23
C TYR A 21 -9.43 4.29 -2.10
N LEU A 22 -8.73 3.27 -1.60
CA LEU A 22 -7.60 3.44 -0.67
C LEU A 22 -6.30 2.99 -1.33
N VAL A 23 -5.19 3.64 -0.94
CA VAL A 23 -3.85 3.05 -1.01
C VAL A 23 -3.40 2.78 0.40
N ASP A 24 -3.11 1.52 0.68
CA ASP A 24 -2.89 0.90 1.98
C ASP A 24 -4.10 0.99 2.92
N CYS A 25 -4.09 0.20 4.00
CA CYS A 25 -5.25 0.04 4.87
C CYS A 25 -4.81 -0.15 6.33
N GLY A 26 -4.38 0.94 6.94
CA GLY A 26 -3.90 0.96 8.33
C GLY A 26 -5.04 1.08 9.33
N ASP A 27 -5.28 2.27 9.88
CA ASP A 27 -6.24 2.51 10.94
C ASP A 27 -7.69 2.45 10.44
N SER A 28 -8.36 1.33 10.71
CA SER A 28 -9.73 1.10 10.25
C SER A 28 -10.73 2.13 10.77
N ALA A 29 -10.58 2.61 12.00
CA ALA A 29 -11.52 3.57 12.59
C ALA A 29 -11.40 4.92 11.89
N LYS A 30 -10.17 5.38 11.63
CA LYS A 30 -9.92 6.63 10.89
C LYS A 30 -10.37 6.54 9.44
N ILE A 31 -10.15 5.39 8.79
CA ILE A 31 -10.60 5.13 7.41
C ILE A 31 -12.12 5.21 7.31
N ILE A 32 -12.84 4.49 8.18
CA ILE A 32 -14.31 4.46 8.18
C ILE A 32 -14.88 5.86 8.42
N ASN A 33 -14.29 6.60 9.36
CA ASN A 33 -14.68 7.99 9.64
C ASN A 33 -14.41 8.91 8.42
N ALA A 34 -13.27 8.75 7.74
CA ALA A 34 -12.93 9.55 6.57
C ALA A 34 -13.82 9.25 5.36
N LEU A 35 -14.32 8.03 5.23
CA LEU A 35 -15.29 7.65 4.21
C LEU A 35 -16.65 8.34 4.40
N ASP A 36 -17.02 8.70 5.63
CA ASP A 36 -18.22 9.49 5.96
C ASP A 36 -19.49 8.95 5.26
N GLY A 37 -19.70 7.63 5.38
CA GLY A 37 -20.84 6.94 4.77
C GLY A 37 -20.74 6.70 3.25
N LYS A 38 -19.66 7.12 2.60
CA LYS A 38 -19.42 6.86 1.18
C LYS A 38 -19.03 5.41 0.95
N GLU A 39 -19.27 4.92 -0.26
CA GLU A 39 -18.89 3.58 -0.69
C GLU A 39 -17.37 3.46 -0.82
N LEU A 40 -16.82 2.33 -0.38
CA LEU A 40 -15.47 1.90 -0.68
C LEU A 40 -15.49 0.90 -1.84
N LYS A 41 -14.85 1.25 -2.96
CA LYS A 41 -14.78 0.43 -4.18
C LYS A 41 -13.60 -0.54 -4.15
N GLY A 42 -12.45 -0.08 -3.62
CA GLY A 42 -11.26 -0.91 -3.59
C GLY A 42 -10.11 -0.33 -2.79
N ILE A 43 -9.12 -1.21 -2.57
CA ILE A 43 -7.93 -0.96 -1.77
C ILE A 43 -6.73 -1.43 -2.56
N PHE A 44 -5.80 -0.56 -2.88
CA PHE A 44 -4.50 -0.87 -3.46
C PHE A 44 -3.50 -1.08 -2.33
N LEU A 45 -2.87 -2.24 -2.23
CA LEU A 45 -1.83 -2.50 -1.24
C LEU A 45 -0.46 -2.36 -1.88
N THR A 46 0.36 -1.49 -1.31
CA THR A 46 1.75 -1.32 -1.76
C THR A 46 2.60 -2.52 -1.39
N HIS A 47 2.40 -3.08 -0.21
CA HIS A 47 3.05 -4.28 0.29
C HIS A 47 2.29 -4.84 1.52
N CYS A 48 2.75 -5.96 2.08
CA CYS A 48 2.02 -6.66 3.14
C CYS A 48 2.45 -6.32 4.57
N HIS A 49 3.38 -5.40 4.82
CA HIS A 49 3.80 -5.11 6.18
C HIS A 49 2.63 -4.64 7.06
N GLN A 50 2.65 -5.08 8.31
CA GLN A 50 1.53 -4.96 9.24
C GLN A 50 0.96 -3.54 9.34
N ASP A 51 1.79 -2.53 9.43
CA ASP A 51 1.37 -1.13 9.59
C ASP A 51 0.63 -0.57 8.37
N HIS A 52 0.74 -1.22 7.21
CA HIS A 52 0.01 -0.89 5.98
C HIS A 52 -1.29 -1.68 5.80
N ILE A 53 -1.53 -2.73 6.61
CA ILE A 53 -2.66 -3.65 6.37
C ILE A 53 -3.52 -3.95 7.59
N TYR A 54 -3.16 -3.52 8.81
CA TYR A 54 -3.79 -3.97 10.06
C TYR A 54 -5.28 -3.63 10.19
N GLY A 55 -5.80 -2.69 9.40
CA GLY A 55 -7.22 -2.37 9.34
C GLY A 55 -8.02 -3.17 8.32
N LEU A 56 -7.35 -3.93 7.45
CA LEU A 56 -7.95 -4.53 6.25
C LEU A 56 -9.18 -5.40 6.56
N GLU A 57 -9.10 -6.30 7.53
CA GLU A 57 -10.24 -7.18 7.87
C GLU A 57 -11.46 -6.42 8.36
N LYS A 58 -11.24 -5.40 9.21
CA LYS A 58 -12.33 -4.58 9.75
C LYS A 58 -12.97 -3.73 8.66
N VAL A 59 -12.16 -3.14 7.80
CA VAL A 59 -12.63 -2.33 6.67
C VAL A 59 -13.45 -3.21 5.71
N LEU A 60 -12.97 -4.40 5.33
CA LEU A 60 -13.69 -5.29 4.44
C LEU A 60 -14.92 -5.94 5.08
N THR A 61 -14.97 -6.06 6.41
CA THR A 61 -16.20 -6.46 7.11
C THR A 61 -17.30 -5.42 6.92
N GLN A 62 -16.96 -4.15 6.93
CA GLN A 62 -17.91 -3.06 6.72
C GLN A 62 -18.21 -2.80 5.25
N PHE A 63 -17.23 -3.03 4.36
CA PHE A 63 -17.34 -2.84 2.92
C PHE A 63 -17.06 -4.15 2.16
N PRO A 64 -17.94 -5.16 2.26
CA PRO A 64 -17.67 -6.52 1.79
C PRO A 64 -17.57 -6.65 0.26
N HIS A 65 -17.92 -5.62 -0.49
CA HIS A 65 -17.82 -5.57 -1.96
C HIS A 65 -16.53 -4.91 -2.45
N ALA A 66 -15.78 -4.24 -1.56
CA ALA A 66 -14.53 -3.61 -1.93
C ALA A 66 -13.50 -4.66 -2.40
N LYS A 67 -12.81 -4.36 -3.50
CA LYS A 67 -11.75 -5.22 -4.04
C LYS A 67 -10.41 -4.89 -3.39
N VAL A 68 -9.53 -5.88 -3.27
CA VAL A 68 -8.16 -5.70 -2.81
C VAL A 68 -7.22 -5.95 -3.99
N TYR A 69 -6.53 -4.92 -4.43
CA TYR A 69 -5.57 -4.95 -5.53
C TYR A 69 -4.15 -5.02 -4.95
N CYS A 70 -3.41 -6.07 -5.26
CA CYS A 70 -2.07 -6.27 -4.72
C CYS A 70 -1.23 -7.18 -5.62
N SER A 71 0.09 -7.33 -5.33
CA SER A 71 0.92 -8.33 -5.98
C SER A 71 0.56 -9.74 -5.50
N GLN A 72 0.97 -10.76 -6.27
CA GLN A 72 0.86 -12.16 -5.85
C GLN A 72 1.59 -12.39 -4.51
N LYS A 73 2.78 -11.80 -4.34
CA LYS A 73 3.57 -11.91 -3.10
C LYS A 73 2.91 -11.19 -1.92
N THR A 74 2.31 -10.02 -2.13
CA THR A 74 1.51 -9.34 -1.11
C THR A 74 0.36 -10.25 -0.67
N TRP A 75 -0.36 -10.82 -1.61
CA TRP A 75 -1.46 -11.77 -1.34
C TRP A 75 -1.01 -12.98 -0.50
N GLU A 76 0.15 -13.55 -0.80
CA GLU A 76 0.77 -14.62 0.00
C GLU A 76 1.14 -14.11 1.40
N GLY A 77 1.76 -12.93 1.49
CA GLY A 77 2.16 -12.29 2.74
C GLY A 77 1.00 -11.93 3.66
N LEU A 78 -0.17 -11.56 3.12
CA LEU A 78 -1.36 -11.31 3.93
C LEU A 78 -1.78 -12.52 4.77
N LYS A 79 -1.41 -13.74 4.38
CA LYS A 79 -1.76 -15.01 5.02
C LYS A 79 -0.70 -15.54 5.98
N ASP A 80 0.45 -14.88 6.06
CA ASP A 80 1.62 -15.35 6.82
C ASP A 80 2.14 -14.22 7.73
N ASP A 81 2.03 -14.41 9.05
CA ASP A 81 2.43 -13.41 10.04
C ASP A 81 3.94 -13.10 10.05
N LYS A 82 4.76 -14.00 9.50
CA LYS A 82 6.21 -13.77 9.34
C LYS A 82 6.51 -12.91 8.12
N LEU A 83 5.80 -13.13 7.01
CA LEU A 83 5.99 -12.35 5.80
C LEU A 83 5.46 -10.92 5.98
N ASN A 84 4.33 -10.75 6.67
CA ASN A 84 3.75 -9.43 6.94
C ASN A 84 4.28 -8.77 8.21
N LEU A 85 5.22 -9.41 8.92
CA LEU A 85 5.88 -8.96 10.14
C LEU A 85 4.95 -8.77 11.35
N SER A 86 3.70 -9.19 11.29
CA SER A 86 2.76 -9.00 12.40
C SER A 86 3.09 -9.85 13.63
N TYR A 87 3.93 -10.87 13.50
CA TYR A 87 4.46 -11.65 14.63
C TYR A 87 5.33 -10.82 15.58
N ILE A 88 5.86 -9.67 15.13
CA ILE A 88 6.71 -8.78 15.95
C ILE A 88 5.89 -8.08 17.04
N ILE A 89 4.62 -7.84 16.77
CA ILE A 89 3.67 -7.23 17.70
C ILE A 89 2.50 -8.22 17.91
N PRO A 90 2.65 -9.19 18.83
CA PRO A 90 1.70 -10.30 18.96
C PRO A 90 0.24 -9.88 19.20
N GLU A 91 0.02 -8.72 19.88
CA GLU A 91 -1.31 -8.16 20.12
C GLU A 91 -2.02 -7.75 18.82
N HIS A 92 -1.25 -7.59 17.76
CA HIS A 92 -1.71 -7.21 16.42
C HIS A 92 -1.38 -8.26 15.36
N SER A 93 -1.09 -9.52 15.76
CA SER A 93 -0.85 -10.58 14.78
C SER A 93 -2.00 -10.66 13.79
N PHE A 94 -1.67 -10.70 12.52
CA PHE A 94 -2.63 -10.60 11.43
C PHE A 94 -2.38 -11.70 10.39
N CYS A 95 -3.43 -12.45 10.10
CA CYS A 95 -3.47 -13.39 8.99
C CYS A 95 -4.81 -13.24 8.27
N PHE A 96 -4.79 -12.65 7.10
CA PHE A 96 -5.97 -12.41 6.30
C PHE A 96 -6.56 -13.71 5.76
N ARG A 97 -7.86 -13.92 5.94
CA ARG A 97 -8.53 -15.19 5.60
C ARG A 97 -9.63 -15.05 4.54
N GLN A 98 -9.84 -13.85 4.01
CA GLN A 98 -10.91 -13.61 3.05
C GLN A 98 -10.35 -13.61 1.62
N ASP A 99 -10.68 -14.62 0.83
CA ASP A 99 -10.15 -14.80 -0.53
C ASP A 99 -10.97 -14.10 -1.63
N LYS A 100 -12.21 -13.70 -1.33
CA LYS A 100 -13.22 -13.46 -2.36
C LYS A 100 -13.02 -12.23 -3.24
N ASN A 101 -12.29 -11.22 -2.76
CA ASN A 101 -12.23 -9.92 -3.43
C ASN A 101 -10.81 -9.51 -3.83
N VAL A 102 -9.87 -10.43 -3.79
CA VAL A 102 -8.47 -10.12 -4.14
C VAL A 102 -8.28 -10.21 -5.65
N VAL A 103 -7.68 -9.16 -6.19
CA VAL A 103 -7.29 -9.04 -7.61
C VAL A 103 -5.77 -8.88 -7.65
N VAL A 104 -5.10 -9.89 -8.18
CA VAL A 104 -3.64 -9.83 -8.35
C VAL A 104 -3.30 -8.96 -9.54
N LEU A 105 -2.45 -7.95 -9.31
CA LEU A 105 -1.91 -7.07 -10.35
C LEU A 105 -0.46 -7.43 -10.64
N ASN A 106 -0.13 -7.44 -11.94
CA ASN A 106 1.25 -7.50 -12.41
C ASN A 106 1.72 -6.10 -12.81
N GLU A 107 3.03 -5.89 -12.96
CA GLU A 107 3.58 -4.65 -13.51
C GLU A 107 2.99 -4.34 -14.89
N GLY A 108 2.63 -3.08 -15.12
CA GLY A 108 2.02 -2.60 -16.36
C GLY A 108 0.81 -1.69 -16.13
N CYS A 109 0.12 -1.33 -17.21
CA CYS A 109 -1.06 -0.48 -17.18
C CYS A 109 -2.34 -1.32 -17.06
N HIS A 110 -3.23 -0.91 -16.17
CA HIS A 110 -4.52 -1.55 -15.90
C HIS A 110 -5.64 -0.50 -15.93
N THR A 111 -6.80 -0.89 -16.44
CA THR A 111 -8.02 -0.05 -16.36
C THR A 111 -8.94 -0.62 -15.28
N ILE A 112 -9.14 0.13 -14.20
CA ILE A 112 -9.97 -0.27 -13.04
C ILE A 112 -11.11 0.73 -12.90
N ASP A 113 -12.33 0.28 -13.13
CA ASP A 113 -13.56 1.10 -13.12
C ASP A 113 -13.41 2.40 -13.95
N GLY A 114 -12.72 2.31 -15.10
CA GLY A 114 -12.43 3.43 -15.99
C GLY A 114 -11.25 4.31 -15.58
N MET A 115 -10.58 3.99 -14.48
CA MET A 115 -9.36 4.67 -14.01
C MET A 115 -8.12 3.94 -14.54
N GLU A 116 -7.21 4.67 -15.19
CA GLU A 116 -5.92 4.14 -15.58
C GLU A 116 -4.97 4.08 -14.37
N VAL A 117 -4.46 2.89 -14.10
CA VAL A 117 -3.54 2.60 -13.01
C VAL A 117 -2.29 1.94 -13.59
N GLU A 118 -1.16 2.61 -13.52
CA GLU A 118 0.12 2.00 -13.85
C GLU A 118 0.72 1.38 -12.58
N VAL A 119 0.99 0.10 -12.65
CA VAL A 119 1.60 -0.69 -11.58
C VAL A 119 3.08 -0.84 -11.88
N ILE A 120 3.92 -0.43 -10.94
CA ILE A 120 5.38 -0.53 -11.01
C ILE A 120 5.84 -1.50 -9.93
N SER A 121 6.51 -2.58 -10.30
CA SER A 121 7.14 -3.51 -9.35
C SER A 121 8.39 -2.84 -8.75
N THR A 122 8.43 -2.72 -7.43
CA THR A 122 9.48 -1.99 -6.70
C THR A 122 10.03 -2.78 -5.51
N PRO A 123 10.48 -4.05 -5.73
CA PRO A 123 11.02 -4.87 -4.64
C PRO A 123 12.28 -4.25 -4.05
N GLY A 124 12.51 -4.49 -2.74
CA GLY A 124 13.72 -4.02 -2.06
C GLY A 124 13.50 -3.72 -0.59
N HIS A 125 12.54 -2.87 -0.22
CA HIS A 125 12.09 -2.75 1.16
C HIS A 125 11.51 -4.08 1.65
N SER A 126 10.63 -4.66 0.84
CA SER A 126 10.22 -6.06 0.88
C SER A 126 10.11 -6.62 -0.55
N GLU A 127 9.99 -7.95 -0.69
CA GLU A 127 9.94 -8.59 -2.01
C GLU A 127 8.66 -8.35 -2.78
N ASP A 128 7.60 -7.94 -2.12
CA ASP A 128 6.24 -7.82 -2.62
C ASP A 128 5.85 -6.40 -3.04
N CYS A 129 6.74 -5.41 -2.84
CA CYS A 129 6.44 -4.00 -3.05
C CYS A 129 5.97 -3.67 -4.46
N LEU A 130 4.89 -2.91 -4.52
CA LEU A 130 4.37 -2.23 -5.69
C LEU A 130 4.30 -0.73 -5.44
N SER A 131 4.45 0.05 -6.50
CA SER A 131 4.09 1.47 -6.54
C SER A 131 3.02 1.67 -7.60
N PHE A 132 2.13 2.66 -7.39
CA PHE A 132 1.00 2.91 -8.27
C PHE A 132 1.06 4.33 -8.81
N VAL A 133 0.98 4.50 -10.14
CA VAL A 133 0.77 5.82 -10.75
C VAL A 133 -0.70 5.93 -11.17
N ILE A 134 -1.36 6.95 -10.65
CA ILE A 134 -2.77 7.24 -10.93
C ILE A 134 -2.89 8.74 -11.22
N ASN A 135 -3.22 9.08 -12.46
CA ASN A 135 -3.19 10.45 -12.98
C ASN A 135 -1.79 11.10 -12.81
N ASP A 136 -1.73 12.23 -12.13
CA ASP A 136 -0.52 13.01 -11.83
C ASP A 136 0.14 12.64 -10.49
N LYS A 137 -0.18 11.47 -9.94
CA LYS A 137 0.26 11.06 -8.60
C LYS A 137 0.92 9.69 -8.62
N ILE A 138 1.95 9.54 -7.77
CA ILE A 138 2.62 8.26 -7.56
C ILE A 138 2.59 7.90 -6.07
N PHE A 139 2.04 6.72 -5.77
CA PHE A 139 2.00 6.13 -4.44
C PHE A 139 3.13 5.11 -4.34
N THR A 140 4.12 5.39 -3.51
CA THR A 140 5.39 4.66 -3.51
C THR A 140 5.50 3.65 -2.37
N GLY A 141 4.55 3.64 -1.43
CA GLY A 141 4.72 2.87 -0.20
C GLY A 141 6.09 3.17 0.42
N ASP A 142 6.77 2.14 0.85
CA ASP A 142 8.09 2.24 1.49
C ASP A 142 9.26 2.10 0.51
N SER A 143 8.96 2.02 -0.80
CA SER A 143 10.00 1.93 -1.83
C SER A 143 10.66 3.27 -2.18
N TYR A 144 10.01 4.40 -1.88
CA TYR A 144 10.60 5.74 -1.97
C TYR A 144 9.89 6.71 -1.02
N ILE A 145 10.65 7.24 -0.06
CA ILE A 145 10.21 8.25 0.91
C ILE A 145 11.14 9.48 0.78
N PRO A 146 10.69 10.61 0.22
CA PRO A 146 11.56 11.73 -0.18
C PRO A 146 12.43 12.32 0.93
N PHE A 147 12.09 12.12 2.20
CA PHE A 147 12.78 12.71 3.35
C PHE A 147 13.35 11.67 4.33
N ALA A 148 13.29 10.38 3.98
CA ALA A 148 13.80 9.30 4.82
C ALA A 148 14.56 8.27 4.00
N LYS A 149 15.46 7.52 4.64
CA LYS A 149 16.12 6.37 4.02
C LYS A 149 15.21 5.16 4.09
N ILE A 150 15.17 4.38 3.01
CA ILE A 150 14.44 3.12 2.98
C ILE A 150 15.00 2.18 4.06
N PHE A 151 14.14 1.61 4.85
CA PHE A 151 14.52 0.58 5.81
C PHE A 151 14.69 -0.76 5.09
N THR A 152 15.88 -1.36 5.22
CA THR A 152 16.26 -2.59 4.50
C THR A 152 16.91 -3.63 5.44
N LYS A 153 16.38 -3.76 6.67
CA LYS A 153 16.90 -4.72 7.65
C LYS A 153 15.92 -5.86 7.95
N TRP A 154 14.79 -5.92 7.26
CA TRP A 154 13.86 -7.05 7.37
C TRP A 154 14.41 -8.28 6.65
N PRO A 155 14.03 -9.51 7.05
CA PRO A 155 14.46 -10.73 6.36
C PRO A 155 14.11 -10.77 4.88
N THR A 156 13.02 -10.11 4.48
CA THR A 156 12.52 -10.00 3.10
C THR A 156 13.12 -8.83 2.32
N SER A 157 13.99 -8.03 2.93
CA SER A 157 14.60 -6.87 2.28
C SER A 157 15.79 -7.24 1.40
N ASN A 158 15.94 -6.51 0.29
CA ASN A 158 17.13 -6.50 -0.55
C ASN A 158 17.63 -5.08 -0.72
N LYS A 159 18.73 -4.75 -0.05
CA LYS A 159 19.27 -3.39 0.00
C LYS A 159 19.65 -2.84 -1.38
N SER A 160 20.22 -3.67 -2.26
CA SER A 160 20.64 -3.24 -3.60
C SER A 160 19.43 -2.86 -4.44
N LEU A 161 18.42 -3.74 -4.47
CA LEU A 161 17.17 -3.50 -5.19
C LEU A 161 16.40 -2.30 -4.61
N ALA A 162 16.44 -2.11 -3.28
CA ALA A 162 15.79 -0.95 -2.65
C ALA A 162 16.36 0.36 -3.17
N PHE A 163 17.68 0.51 -3.22
CA PHE A 163 18.31 1.73 -3.75
C PHE A 163 18.12 1.92 -5.25
N GLU A 164 18.13 0.83 -6.02
CA GLU A 164 17.85 0.88 -7.46
C GLU A 164 16.42 1.36 -7.73
N ASN A 165 15.44 0.79 -7.04
CA ASN A 165 14.04 1.18 -7.21
C ASN A 165 13.73 2.57 -6.62
N GLU A 166 14.39 2.99 -5.54
CA GLU A 166 14.30 4.36 -5.03
C GLU A 166 14.73 5.37 -6.11
N ALA A 167 15.91 5.13 -6.73
CA ALA A 167 16.42 5.99 -7.79
C ALA A 167 15.48 5.98 -9.01
N ARG A 168 14.98 4.81 -9.43
CA ARG A 168 14.00 4.65 -10.52
C ARG A 168 12.71 5.43 -10.25
N LEU A 169 12.14 5.29 -9.05
CA LEU A 169 10.89 5.98 -8.68
C LEU A 169 11.07 7.49 -8.63
N LYS A 170 12.20 7.95 -8.10
CA LYS A 170 12.55 9.37 -8.09
C LYS A 170 12.65 9.93 -9.51
N GLU A 171 13.36 9.26 -10.39
CA GLU A 171 13.48 9.65 -11.80
C GLU A 171 12.12 9.68 -12.51
N ILE A 172 11.28 8.67 -12.32
CA ILE A 172 9.91 8.64 -12.88
C ILE A 172 9.09 9.83 -12.38
N ALA A 173 9.13 10.09 -11.07
CA ALA A 173 8.38 11.18 -10.47
C ALA A 173 8.83 12.56 -11.01
N GLU A 174 10.14 12.78 -11.11
CA GLU A 174 10.72 14.03 -11.64
C GLU A 174 10.41 14.21 -13.13
N ASN A 175 10.71 13.21 -13.98
CA ASN A 175 10.54 13.29 -15.43
C ASN A 175 9.08 13.47 -15.86
N ARG A 176 8.13 12.91 -15.08
CA ARG A 176 6.70 12.98 -15.37
C ARG A 176 5.96 14.01 -14.52
N ASN A 177 6.69 14.79 -13.70
CA ASN A 177 6.13 15.79 -12.78
C ASN A 177 5.01 15.21 -11.90
N LEU A 178 5.23 14.01 -11.35
CA LEU A 178 4.26 13.32 -10.49
C LEU A 178 4.40 13.81 -9.04
N LYS A 179 3.27 13.97 -8.37
CA LYS A 179 3.23 14.23 -6.94
C LYS A 179 3.40 12.93 -6.16
N VAL A 180 4.43 12.86 -5.31
CA VAL A 180 4.77 11.65 -4.54
C VAL A 180 3.95 11.55 -3.27
N PHE A 181 3.39 10.35 -3.04
CA PHE A 181 2.64 9.95 -1.85
C PHE A 181 3.32 8.71 -1.24
N PRO A 182 4.22 8.88 -0.27
CA PRO A 182 5.00 7.80 0.33
C PRO A 182 4.23 7.04 1.42
N GLY A 183 4.74 5.86 1.82
CA GLY A 183 4.13 5.04 2.87
C GLY A 183 4.16 5.66 4.27
N HIS A 184 5.03 6.64 4.51
CA HIS A 184 5.16 7.37 5.79
C HIS A 184 5.34 8.86 5.57
N TRP A 185 4.82 9.68 6.53
CA TRP A 185 4.90 11.16 6.47
C TRP A 185 5.80 11.75 7.56
N THR A 186 6.22 11.00 8.53
CA THR A 186 7.08 11.49 9.61
C THR A 186 8.54 11.10 9.41
N ARG A 187 9.42 12.00 9.84
CA ARG A 187 10.86 11.76 9.89
C ARG A 187 11.25 10.89 11.07
#